data_e8e0781d171b17460509f1d5baad8ee9
#
_entry.id   e8e0781d171b17460509f1d5baad8ee9
#
_cell.length_a   1.000
_cell.length_b   1.000
_cell.length_c   1.000
_cell.angle_alpha   90.00
_cell.angle_beta   90.00
_cell.angle_gamma   90.00
#
_symmetry.space_group_name_H-M   'P 1'
#
loop_
_entity.id
_entity.type
_entity.pdbx_description
1 polymer ?
#
loop_
_entity_poly.entity_id
_entity_poly.type
_entity_poly.pdbx_seq_one_letter_code
_entity_poly.pdbx_strand_id
1 'polypeptide(L)'
;MSRYPAPELADLPDDIRTKVLEVQEKAGFVPNVFLALARRPAEWRAFFAYHDALMLKEDSGLTKGDREMIVTTTSAANNCLYCVVAHGAILRIYEKKPLVADQVAVNYRKADITPRQRAMLDFAMKVCLHSNEIEDADFTALHAHGFDDEDIWDIGAITAFFGLSNRMANMSGMLPNPEFYLMGRLPKQK
;
A
#
# COMPACT_ATOMS: atom_id res chain seq x y z
N MET A 1 17.20 6.69 7.09
CA MET A 1 15.82 7.04 6.69
C MET A 1 15.71 7.13 5.17
N SER A 2 16.34 8.06 4.50
CA SER A 2 16.42 8.14 3.04
C SER A 2 17.76 8.77 2.60
N ARG A 3 18.07 8.68 1.30
CA ARG A 3 19.24 9.33 0.69
C ARG A 3 19.19 10.87 0.80
N TYR A 4 17.99 11.43 0.77
CA TYR A 4 17.78 12.85 0.90
C TYR A 4 17.50 13.22 2.36
N PRO A 5 18.01 14.37 2.83
CA PRO A 5 17.70 14.83 4.18
C PRO A 5 16.19 15.07 4.34
N ALA A 6 15.64 14.56 5.42
CA ALA A 6 14.29 14.86 5.82
C ALA A 6 14.28 16.14 6.68
N PRO A 7 13.25 17.00 6.56
CA PRO A 7 13.08 18.13 7.45
C PRO A 7 12.79 17.64 8.87
N GLU A 8 13.14 18.46 9.86
CA GLU A 8 12.72 18.26 11.24
C GLU A 8 11.21 18.57 11.38
N LEU A 9 10.56 17.95 12.36
CA LEU A 9 9.13 18.18 12.60
C LEU A 9 8.79 19.66 12.83
N ALA A 10 9.68 20.41 13.49
CA ALA A 10 9.49 21.83 13.77
C ALA A 10 9.50 22.71 12.50
N ASP A 11 10.17 22.25 11.44
CA ASP A 11 10.34 22.99 10.19
C ASP A 11 9.25 22.68 9.17
N LEU A 12 8.35 21.75 9.48
CA LEU A 12 7.25 21.39 8.59
C LEU A 12 6.18 22.48 8.53
N PRO A 13 5.55 22.73 7.36
CA PRO A 13 4.32 23.50 7.28
C PRO A 13 3.26 22.97 8.25
N ASP A 14 2.45 23.86 8.83
CA ASP A 14 1.51 23.52 9.91
C ASP A 14 0.55 22.39 9.56
N ASP A 15 0.00 22.39 8.36
CA ASP A 15 -0.92 21.35 7.87
C ASP A 15 -0.24 19.98 7.77
N ILE A 16 0.99 19.93 7.28
CA ILE A 16 1.78 18.69 7.18
C ILE A 16 2.16 18.22 8.58
N ARG A 17 2.63 19.13 9.43
CA ARG A 17 2.99 18.80 10.81
C ARG A 17 1.82 18.23 11.58
N THR A 18 0.63 18.84 11.47
CA THR A 18 -0.58 18.33 12.09
C THR A 18 -0.89 16.90 11.64
N LYS A 19 -0.90 16.64 10.34
CA LYS A 19 -1.15 15.28 9.81
C LYS A 19 -0.11 14.27 10.28
N VAL A 20 1.17 14.64 10.32
CA VAL A 20 2.25 13.78 10.82
C VAL A 20 2.06 13.43 12.30
N LEU A 21 1.68 14.39 13.12
CA LEU A 21 1.43 14.18 14.56
C LEU A 21 0.19 13.32 14.80
N GLU A 22 -0.89 13.49 14.02
CA GLU A 22 -2.06 12.61 14.08
C GLU A 22 -1.70 11.14 13.75
N VAL A 23 -0.84 10.93 12.76
CA VAL A 23 -0.36 9.59 12.41
C VAL A 23 0.52 9.03 13.51
N GLN A 24 1.40 9.84 14.10
CA GLN A 24 2.24 9.43 15.23
C GLN A 24 1.40 8.99 16.44
N GLU A 25 0.34 9.74 16.75
CA GLU A 25 -0.57 9.42 17.86
C GLU A 25 -1.25 8.05 17.63
N LYS A 26 -1.72 7.79 16.40
CA LYS A 26 -2.42 6.54 16.04
C LYS A 26 -1.50 5.34 15.94
N ALA A 27 -0.31 5.51 15.36
CA ALA A 27 0.62 4.42 15.07
C ALA A 27 1.66 4.20 16.18
N GLY A 28 1.89 5.18 17.04
CA GLY A 28 2.94 5.18 18.05
C GLY A 28 4.32 5.62 17.54
N PHE A 29 4.44 5.91 16.25
CA PHE A 29 5.66 6.40 15.60
C PHE A 29 5.32 7.18 14.33
N VAL A 30 6.28 7.93 13.78
CA VAL A 30 6.14 8.60 12.49
C VAL A 30 6.68 7.69 11.39
N PRO A 31 5.85 7.22 10.44
CA PRO A 31 6.36 6.45 9.31
C PRO A 31 7.32 7.28 8.45
N ASN A 32 8.44 6.69 8.07
CA ASN A 32 9.52 7.37 7.35
C ASN A 32 9.05 8.03 6.04
N VAL A 33 8.02 7.52 5.38
CA VAL A 33 7.45 8.11 4.15
C VAL A 33 6.95 9.53 4.37
N PHE A 34 6.35 9.81 5.52
CA PHE A 34 5.83 11.15 5.83
C PHE A 34 6.94 12.18 5.89
N LEU A 35 8.05 11.87 6.53
CA LEU A 35 9.20 12.77 6.64
C LEU A 35 9.99 12.84 5.34
N ALA A 36 10.23 11.69 4.69
CA ALA A 36 11.03 11.64 3.47
C ALA A 36 10.41 12.43 2.32
N LEU A 37 9.08 12.43 2.19
CA LEU A 37 8.36 13.19 1.17
C LEU A 37 8.13 14.66 1.56
N ALA A 38 8.17 14.99 2.86
CA ALA A 38 7.87 16.33 3.36
C ALA A 38 8.89 17.41 2.94
N ARG A 39 10.07 17.00 2.43
CA ARG A 39 11.02 17.92 1.81
C ARG A 39 10.44 18.70 0.61
N ARG A 40 9.33 18.22 0.05
CA ARG A 40 8.61 18.83 -1.08
C ARG A 40 7.13 18.98 -0.74
N PRO A 41 6.74 20.00 0.02
CA PRO A 41 5.41 20.13 0.61
C PRO A 41 4.25 20.04 -0.39
N ALA A 42 4.39 20.63 -1.59
CA ALA A 42 3.33 20.57 -2.62
C ALA A 42 3.12 19.14 -3.14
N GLU A 43 4.20 18.40 -3.38
CA GLU A 43 4.14 17.01 -3.82
C GLU A 43 3.62 16.10 -2.70
N TRP A 44 4.01 16.35 -1.45
CA TRP A 44 3.50 15.64 -0.28
C TRP A 44 1.98 15.73 -0.18
N ARG A 45 1.42 16.93 -0.32
CA ARG A 45 -0.04 17.14 -0.28
C ARG A 45 -0.75 16.37 -1.39
N ALA A 46 -0.26 16.47 -2.63
CA ALA A 46 -0.84 15.76 -3.77
C ALA A 46 -0.76 14.24 -3.60
N PHE A 47 0.39 13.73 -3.12
CA PHE A 47 0.61 12.31 -2.88
C PHE A 47 -0.37 11.77 -1.83
N PHE A 48 -0.44 12.40 -0.66
CA PHE A 48 -1.31 11.91 0.41
C PHE A 48 -2.79 12.18 0.15
N ALA A 49 -3.16 13.23 -0.60
CA ALA A 49 -4.53 13.43 -1.04
C ALA A 49 -5.00 12.28 -1.95
N TYR A 50 -4.17 11.87 -2.91
CA TYR A 50 -4.53 10.75 -3.79
C TYR A 50 -4.47 9.40 -3.06
N HIS A 51 -3.47 9.19 -2.20
CA HIS A 51 -3.42 8.03 -1.31
C HIS A 51 -4.71 7.88 -0.50
N ASP A 52 -5.14 8.95 0.17
CA ASP A 52 -6.31 8.90 1.04
C ASP A 52 -7.59 8.64 0.22
N ALA A 53 -7.72 9.22 -0.98
CA ALA A 53 -8.84 8.98 -1.88
C ALA A 53 -8.96 7.51 -2.32
N LEU A 54 -7.83 6.81 -2.45
CA LEU A 54 -7.80 5.39 -2.85
C LEU A 54 -7.91 4.45 -1.64
N MET A 55 -7.11 4.70 -0.60
CA MET A 55 -6.92 3.74 0.49
C MET A 55 -7.91 3.90 1.64
N LEU A 56 -8.49 5.11 1.80
CA LEU A 56 -9.46 5.42 2.85
C LEU A 56 -10.90 5.55 2.34
N LYS A 57 -11.15 5.29 1.07
CA LYS A 57 -12.49 5.27 0.47
C LYS A 57 -13.37 4.29 1.24
N GLU A 58 -14.55 4.75 1.71
CA GLU A 58 -15.47 3.90 2.47
C GLU A 58 -16.46 3.16 1.56
N ASP A 59 -16.86 3.80 0.47
CA ASP A 59 -17.78 3.29 -0.55
C ASP A 59 -17.01 2.51 -1.63
N SER A 60 -16.69 1.24 -1.36
CA SER A 60 -15.95 0.38 -2.30
C SER A 60 -16.23 -1.08 -1.98
N GLY A 61 -16.35 -1.90 -3.01
CA GLY A 61 -16.42 -3.36 -2.87
C GLY A 61 -15.10 -4.00 -2.45
N LEU A 62 -14.00 -3.24 -2.41
CA LEU A 62 -12.72 -3.67 -1.86
C LEU A 62 -12.65 -3.40 -0.36
N THR A 63 -12.37 -4.42 0.42
CA THR A 63 -12.06 -4.26 1.85
C THR A 63 -10.73 -3.52 2.04
N LYS A 64 -10.48 -2.99 3.24
CA LYS A 64 -9.16 -2.41 3.59
C LYS A 64 -8.05 -3.45 3.45
N GLY A 65 -8.34 -4.73 3.77
CA GLY A 65 -7.42 -5.84 3.58
C GLY A 65 -7.09 -6.09 2.10
N ASP A 66 -8.10 -6.08 1.23
CA ASP A 66 -7.91 -6.26 -0.22
C ASP A 66 -6.99 -5.18 -0.80
N ARG A 67 -7.20 -3.90 -0.43
CA ARG A 67 -6.36 -2.79 -0.87
C ARG A 67 -4.90 -2.96 -0.43
N GLU A 68 -4.67 -3.30 0.83
CA GLU A 68 -3.31 -3.55 1.35
C GLU A 68 -2.68 -4.80 0.71
N MET A 69 -3.49 -5.79 0.33
CA MET A 69 -3.04 -7.00 -0.35
C MET A 69 -2.55 -6.67 -1.78
N ILE A 70 -3.28 -5.81 -2.52
CA ILE A 70 -2.85 -5.29 -3.82
C ILE A 70 -1.49 -4.59 -3.67
N VAL A 71 -1.39 -3.67 -2.70
CA VAL A 71 -0.16 -2.91 -2.45
C VAL A 71 1.01 -3.82 -2.14
N THR A 72 0.83 -4.75 -1.20
CA THR A 72 1.91 -5.66 -0.75
C THR A 72 2.41 -6.52 -1.90
N THR A 73 1.49 -7.09 -2.69
CA THR A 73 1.82 -8.01 -3.79
C THR A 73 2.53 -7.27 -4.94
N THR A 74 1.99 -6.15 -5.39
CA THR A 74 2.57 -5.37 -6.50
C THR A 74 3.88 -4.68 -6.09
N SER A 75 4.01 -4.26 -4.83
CA SER A 75 5.25 -3.72 -4.30
C SER A 75 6.37 -4.77 -4.21
N ALA A 76 6.01 -6.03 -3.95
CA ALA A 76 6.98 -7.14 -3.97
C ALA A 76 7.51 -7.36 -5.40
N ALA A 77 6.64 -7.33 -6.41
CA ALA A 77 7.05 -7.41 -7.81
C ALA A 77 7.98 -6.27 -8.23
N ASN A 78 7.76 -5.07 -7.67
CA ASN A 78 8.61 -3.90 -7.87
C ASN A 78 9.85 -3.85 -6.95
N ASN A 79 10.09 -4.87 -6.14
CA ASN A 79 11.20 -4.94 -5.17
C ASN A 79 11.28 -3.72 -4.24
N CYS A 80 10.13 -3.21 -3.78
CA CYS A 80 10.07 -2.07 -2.86
C CYS A 80 10.09 -2.54 -1.41
N LEU A 81 11.27 -2.53 -0.78
CA LEU A 81 11.42 -2.95 0.62
C LEU A 81 10.51 -2.15 1.55
N TYR A 82 10.48 -0.82 1.40
CA TYR A 82 9.64 0.04 2.25
C TYR A 82 8.17 -0.38 2.18
N CYS A 83 7.64 -0.44 0.96
CA CYS A 83 6.21 -0.67 0.76
C CYS A 83 5.80 -2.08 1.18
N VAL A 84 6.58 -3.10 0.86
CA VAL A 84 6.30 -4.49 1.29
C VAL A 84 6.24 -4.60 2.81
N VAL A 85 7.18 -3.98 3.52
CA VAL A 85 7.25 -4.08 4.98
C VAL A 85 6.13 -3.26 5.63
N ALA A 86 5.92 -2.00 5.20
CA ALA A 86 4.92 -1.12 5.79
C ALA A 86 3.49 -1.61 5.52
N HIS A 87 3.15 -1.85 4.26
CA HIS A 87 1.80 -2.29 3.87
C HIS A 87 1.54 -3.75 4.25
N GLY A 88 2.56 -4.60 4.26
CA GLY A 88 2.46 -5.94 4.81
C GLY A 88 2.11 -5.95 6.30
N ALA A 89 2.58 -4.97 7.08
CA ALA A 89 2.19 -4.79 8.47
C ALA A 89 0.71 -4.45 8.61
N ILE A 90 0.22 -3.51 7.79
CA ILE A 90 -1.18 -3.07 7.81
C ILE A 90 -2.09 -4.21 7.32
N LEU A 91 -1.68 -4.94 6.27
CA LEU A 91 -2.37 -6.12 5.76
C LEU A 91 -2.60 -7.17 6.86
N ARG A 92 -1.56 -7.49 7.65
CA ARG A 92 -1.69 -8.44 8.77
C ARG A 92 -2.73 -8.00 9.79
N ILE A 93 -2.82 -6.69 10.05
CA ILE A 93 -3.78 -6.13 11.00
C ILE A 93 -5.21 -6.24 10.47
N TYR A 94 -5.44 -5.87 9.19
CA TYR A 94 -6.78 -5.89 8.61
C TYR A 94 -7.30 -7.31 8.37
N GLU A 95 -6.47 -8.18 7.83
CA GLU A 95 -6.83 -9.58 7.58
C GLU A 95 -6.85 -10.43 8.86
N LYS A 96 -6.23 -9.96 9.95
CA LYS A 96 -6.04 -10.73 11.19
C LYS A 96 -5.34 -12.08 10.96
N LYS A 97 -4.54 -12.16 9.90
CA LYS A 97 -3.75 -13.31 9.49
C LYS A 97 -2.27 -12.95 9.52
N PRO A 98 -1.49 -13.40 10.50
CA PRO A 98 -0.10 -12.96 10.70
C PRO A 98 0.85 -13.38 9.55
N LEU A 99 0.50 -14.40 8.77
CA LEU A 99 1.36 -14.95 7.73
C LEU A 99 1.00 -14.49 6.30
N VAL A 100 -0.19 -13.88 6.09
CA VAL A 100 -0.72 -13.57 4.77
C VAL A 100 0.19 -12.62 3.98
N ALA A 101 0.76 -11.62 4.64
CA ALA A 101 1.62 -10.64 3.99
C ALA A 101 2.89 -11.28 3.39
N ASP A 102 3.50 -12.21 4.14
CA ASP A 102 4.69 -12.94 3.65
C ASP A 102 4.34 -13.84 2.47
N GLN A 103 3.18 -14.51 2.53
CA GLN A 103 2.70 -15.39 1.49
C GLN A 103 2.44 -14.64 0.18
N VAL A 104 1.69 -13.51 0.23
CA VAL A 104 1.35 -12.75 -0.98
C VAL A 104 2.57 -12.03 -1.56
N ALA A 105 3.51 -11.61 -0.73
CA ALA A 105 4.74 -10.98 -1.19
C ALA A 105 5.66 -11.97 -1.93
N VAL A 106 5.73 -13.22 -1.48
CA VAL A 106 6.61 -14.22 -2.09
C VAL A 106 5.93 -14.93 -3.27
N ASN A 107 4.69 -15.39 -3.08
CA ASN A 107 3.93 -16.06 -4.14
C ASN A 107 2.42 -16.05 -3.82
N TYR A 108 1.73 -15.00 -4.24
CA TYR A 108 0.30 -14.84 -3.98
C TYR A 108 -0.55 -15.98 -4.53
N ARG A 109 -0.11 -16.66 -5.61
CA ARG A 109 -0.84 -17.79 -6.20
C ARG A 109 -0.93 -19.00 -5.29
N LYS A 110 -0.01 -19.11 -4.31
CA LYS A 110 0.02 -20.19 -3.30
C LYS A 110 -0.37 -19.70 -1.90
N ALA A 111 -0.73 -18.42 -1.76
CA ALA A 111 -1.13 -17.85 -0.50
C ALA A 111 -2.52 -18.37 -0.03
N ASP A 112 -2.74 -18.33 1.27
CA ASP A 112 -4.04 -18.65 1.90
C ASP A 112 -5.01 -17.46 1.76
N ILE A 113 -5.49 -17.26 0.54
CA ILE A 113 -6.41 -16.20 0.13
C ILE A 113 -7.60 -16.80 -0.63
N THR A 114 -8.70 -16.06 -0.69
CA THR A 114 -9.91 -16.49 -1.39
C THR A 114 -9.72 -16.51 -2.93
N PRO A 115 -10.55 -17.27 -3.68
CA PRO A 115 -10.55 -17.20 -5.14
C PRO A 115 -10.80 -15.78 -5.68
N ARG A 116 -11.67 -14.99 -5.02
CA ARG A 116 -11.93 -13.58 -5.34
C ARG A 116 -10.66 -12.73 -5.18
N GLN A 117 -9.97 -12.86 -4.05
CA GLN A 117 -8.69 -12.16 -3.81
C GLN A 117 -7.61 -12.58 -4.81
N ARG A 118 -7.59 -13.85 -5.22
CA ARG A 118 -6.63 -14.32 -6.22
C ARG A 118 -6.88 -13.68 -7.59
N ALA A 119 -8.15 -13.64 -8.04
CA ALA A 119 -8.51 -12.98 -9.30
C ALA A 119 -8.15 -11.48 -9.27
N MET A 120 -8.42 -10.80 -8.15
CA MET A 120 -8.01 -9.42 -7.92
C MET A 120 -6.49 -9.23 -8.09
N LEU A 121 -5.70 -10.12 -7.49
CA LEU A 121 -4.24 -10.03 -7.56
C LEU A 121 -3.69 -10.42 -8.94
N ASP A 122 -4.32 -11.35 -9.66
CA ASP A 122 -3.95 -11.68 -11.03
C ASP A 122 -4.11 -10.44 -11.94
N PHE A 123 -5.21 -9.70 -11.80
CA PHE A 123 -5.41 -8.44 -12.52
C PHE A 123 -4.45 -7.34 -12.06
N ALA A 124 -4.30 -7.12 -10.77
CA ALA A 124 -3.35 -6.13 -10.23
C ALA A 124 -1.91 -6.39 -10.72
N MET A 125 -1.50 -7.66 -10.78
CA MET A 125 -0.18 -8.04 -11.31
C MET A 125 -0.07 -7.80 -12.82
N LYS A 126 -1.14 -8.01 -13.60
CA LYS A 126 -1.17 -7.67 -15.02
C LYS A 126 -1.07 -6.16 -15.22
N VAL A 127 -1.82 -5.34 -14.45
CA VAL A 127 -1.68 -3.88 -14.45
C VAL A 127 -0.25 -3.45 -14.08
N CYS A 128 0.36 -4.10 -13.10
CA CYS A 128 1.69 -3.74 -12.59
C CYS A 128 2.81 -4.01 -13.62
N LEU A 129 2.74 -5.14 -14.33
CA LEU A 129 3.84 -5.66 -15.15
C LEU A 129 3.58 -5.60 -16.66
N HIS A 130 2.31 -5.65 -17.07
CA HIS A 130 1.88 -5.84 -18.45
C HIS A 130 0.64 -5.01 -18.78
N SER A 131 0.60 -3.75 -18.32
CA SER A 131 -0.60 -2.88 -18.48
C SER A 131 -1.03 -2.67 -19.92
N ASN A 132 -0.12 -2.80 -20.88
CA ASN A 132 -0.40 -2.72 -22.33
C ASN A 132 -1.09 -3.98 -22.89
N GLU A 133 -1.24 -5.03 -22.10
CA GLU A 133 -1.86 -6.31 -22.50
C GLU A 133 -3.25 -6.50 -21.89
N ILE A 134 -3.80 -5.47 -21.21
CA ILE A 134 -5.14 -5.53 -20.62
C ILE A 134 -6.18 -5.52 -21.74
N GLU A 135 -7.17 -6.43 -21.63
CA GLU A 135 -8.22 -6.67 -22.61
C GLU A 135 -9.57 -6.95 -21.93
N ASP A 136 -10.67 -6.96 -22.69
CA ASP A 136 -12.03 -7.16 -22.16
C ASP A 136 -12.20 -8.48 -21.40
N ALA A 137 -11.41 -9.52 -21.74
CA ALA A 137 -11.43 -10.78 -21.02
C ALA A 137 -10.98 -10.65 -19.55
N ASP A 138 -10.09 -9.72 -19.24
CA ASP A 138 -9.66 -9.46 -17.87
C ASP A 138 -10.81 -8.90 -17.01
N PHE A 139 -11.60 -7.98 -17.58
CA PHE A 139 -12.79 -7.43 -16.92
C PHE A 139 -13.86 -8.50 -16.73
N THR A 140 -14.11 -9.32 -17.76
CA THR A 140 -15.04 -10.44 -17.68
C THR A 140 -14.67 -11.40 -16.55
N ALA A 141 -13.39 -11.72 -16.41
CA ALA A 141 -12.91 -12.59 -15.33
C ALA A 141 -13.15 -11.99 -13.94
N LEU A 142 -12.95 -10.68 -13.76
CA LEU A 142 -13.21 -10.00 -12.50
C LEU A 142 -14.71 -9.92 -12.18
N HIS A 143 -15.55 -9.61 -13.16
CA HIS A 143 -17.00 -9.62 -13.00
C HIS A 143 -17.52 -11.00 -12.55
N ALA A 144 -16.94 -12.11 -13.08
CA ALA A 144 -17.28 -13.47 -12.65
C ALA A 144 -16.94 -13.75 -11.17
N HIS A 145 -16.06 -12.95 -10.58
CA HIS A 145 -15.70 -12.99 -9.16
C HIS A 145 -16.41 -11.92 -8.31
N GLY A 146 -17.42 -11.22 -8.89
CA GLY A 146 -18.27 -10.25 -8.17
C GLY A 146 -17.65 -8.88 -7.95
N PHE A 147 -16.66 -8.49 -8.77
CA PHE A 147 -16.20 -7.11 -8.84
C PHE A 147 -17.05 -6.36 -9.87
N ASP A 148 -17.41 -5.12 -9.56
CA ASP A 148 -17.99 -4.20 -10.54
C ASP A 148 -16.92 -3.31 -11.20
N ASP A 149 -17.33 -2.44 -12.11
CA ASP A 149 -16.39 -1.58 -12.85
C ASP A 149 -15.65 -0.59 -11.93
N GLU A 150 -16.30 -0.11 -10.86
CA GLU A 150 -15.68 0.77 -9.87
C GLU A 150 -14.63 0.04 -9.03
N ASP A 151 -14.90 -1.21 -8.66
CA ASP A 151 -13.92 -2.07 -7.99
C ASP A 151 -12.70 -2.32 -8.89
N ILE A 152 -12.93 -2.62 -10.16
CA ILE A 152 -11.87 -2.87 -11.15
C ILE A 152 -11.03 -1.60 -11.35
N TRP A 153 -11.69 -0.43 -11.42
CA TRP A 153 -11.00 0.86 -11.44
C TRP A 153 -10.13 1.05 -10.21
N ASP A 154 -10.66 0.79 -9.01
CA ASP A 154 -9.92 0.92 -7.76
C ASP A 154 -8.68 0.00 -7.73
N ILE A 155 -8.80 -1.27 -8.18
CA ILE A 155 -7.66 -2.20 -8.27
C ILE A 155 -6.56 -1.61 -9.17
N GLY A 156 -6.94 -1.12 -10.35
CA GLY A 156 -6.02 -0.50 -11.30
C GLY A 156 -5.36 0.76 -10.76
N ALA A 157 -6.16 1.66 -10.18
CA ALA A 157 -5.70 2.95 -9.64
C ALA A 157 -4.75 2.77 -8.45
N ILE A 158 -5.06 1.86 -7.51
CA ILE A 158 -4.18 1.50 -6.39
C ILE A 158 -2.85 0.96 -6.93
N THR A 159 -2.90 0.05 -7.89
CA THR A 159 -1.70 -0.54 -8.51
C THR A 159 -0.82 0.54 -9.15
N ALA A 160 -1.41 1.46 -9.92
CA ALA A 160 -0.70 2.54 -10.60
C ALA A 160 -0.08 3.52 -9.60
N PHE A 161 -0.84 3.93 -8.58
CA PHE A 161 -0.34 4.83 -7.53
C PHE A 161 0.84 4.23 -6.78
N PHE A 162 0.75 2.96 -6.38
CA PHE A 162 1.87 2.31 -5.69
C PHE A 162 3.02 1.98 -6.63
N GLY A 163 2.79 1.86 -7.92
CA GLY A 163 3.85 1.85 -8.93
C GLY A 163 4.70 3.12 -8.90
N LEU A 164 4.08 4.31 -8.72
CA LEU A 164 4.76 5.58 -8.46
C LEU A 164 5.47 5.54 -7.11
N SER A 165 4.75 5.20 -6.03
CA SER A 165 5.28 5.16 -4.67
C SER A 165 6.51 4.26 -4.54
N ASN A 166 6.47 3.06 -5.13
CA ASN A 166 7.58 2.11 -5.12
C ASN A 166 8.84 2.70 -5.77
N ARG A 167 8.70 3.39 -6.91
CA ARG A 167 9.82 4.03 -7.60
C ARG A 167 10.40 5.17 -6.77
N MET A 168 9.55 5.98 -6.13
CA MET A 168 10.00 7.04 -5.23
C MET A 168 10.77 6.49 -4.02
N ALA A 169 10.26 5.44 -3.39
CA ALA A 169 10.89 4.79 -2.25
C ALA A 169 12.24 4.17 -2.64
N ASN A 170 12.30 3.43 -3.75
CA ASN A 170 13.53 2.80 -4.24
C ASN A 170 14.58 3.84 -4.64
N MET A 171 14.18 4.88 -5.42
CA MET A 171 15.10 5.95 -5.84
C MET A 171 15.69 6.70 -4.65
N SER A 172 14.87 7.01 -3.65
CA SER A 172 15.29 7.74 -2.45
C SER A 172 16.05 6.88 -1.44
N GLY A 173 16.08 5.56 -1.63
CA GLY A 173 16.64 4.62 -0.66
C GLY A 173 15.89 4.63 0.67
N MET A 174 14.57 4.85 0.64
CA MET A 174 13.73 4.91 1.83
C MET A 174 13.68 3.55 2.53
N LEU A 175 14.01 3.55 3.82
CA LEU A 175 13.96 2.35 4.66
C LEU A 175 12.70 2.34 5.52
N PRO A 176 12.08 1.15 5.71
CA PRO A 176 10.95 1.02 6.60
C PRO A 176 11.35 1.24 8.06
N ASN A 177 10.39 1.72 8.87
CA ASN A 177 10.56 1.80 10.31
C ASN A 177 10.63 0.39 10.91
N PRO A 178 11.50 0.15 11.92
CA PRO A 178 11.62 -1.14 12.59
C PRO A 178 10.29 -1.66 13.16
N GLU A 179 9.43 -0.76 13.62
CA GLU A 179 8.13 -1.07 14.21
C GLU A 179 7.22 -1.88 13.26
N PHE A 180 7.27 -1.62 11.96
CA PHE A 180 6.47 -2.35 10.99
C PHE A 180 6.76 -3.86 10.93
N TYR A 181 7.98 -4.28 11.24
CA TYR A 181 8.35 -5.69 11.14
C TYR A 181 7.58 -6.58 12.11
N LEU A 182 7.20 -6.06 13.27
CA LEU A 182 6.50 -6.82 14.31
C LEU A 182 4.99 -6.55 14.35
N MET A 183 4.51 -5.49 13.73
CA MET A 183 3.09 -5.14 13.72
C MET A 183 2.23 -6.26 13.11
N GLY A 184 1.19 -6.67 13.84
CA GLY A 184 0.26 -7.70 13.42
C GLY A 184 0.81 -9.15 13.43
N ARG A 185 2.06 -9.36 13.89
CA ARG A 185 2.66 -10.71 14.04
C ARG A 185 2.43 -11.32 15.42
N LEU A 186 2.45 -10.49 16.43
CA LEU A 186 2.26 -10.94 17.81
C LEU A 186 0.84 -10.60 18.29
N PRO A 187 0.22 -11.45 19.13
CA PRO A 187 -1.01 -11.08 19.81
C PRO A 187 -0.81 -9.77 20.59
N LYS A 188 -1.82 -8.89 20.57
CA LYS A 188 -1.78 -7.73 21.46
C LYS A 188 -1.66 -8.24 22.90
N GLN A 189 -0.61 -7.83 23.60
CA GLN A 189 -0.55 -8.03 25.05
C GLN A 189 -1.75 -7.28 25.64
N LYS A 190 -2.57 -8.02 26.40
CA LYS A 190 -3.73 -7.46 27.11
C LYS A 190 -3.25 -6.60 28.27
#